data_304f83af1ef893fe84fca9a1f27d1ce2
#
_entry.id   304f83af1ef893fe84fca9a1f27d1ce2
#
_cell.length_a   1.000
_cell.length_b   1.000
_cell.length_c   1.000
_cell.angle_alpha   90.00
_cell.angle_beta   90.00
_cell.angle_gamma   90.00
#
_symmetry.space_group_name_H-M   'P 1'
#
loop_
_entity.id
_entity.type
_entity.pdbx_description
1 polymer ?
#
loop_
_entity_poly.entity_id
_entity_poly.type
_entity_poly.pdbx_seq_one_letter_code
_entity_poly.pdbx_strand_id
1 'polypeptide(L)'
;MIIDFFFQLFQIKEATDLINEYNERLQQELKDRKKVGKMIVNFLASQTDLLTKAEENLELHRDKLDKVNAIRDDLKSHIQSLPDLRQLPDVTGGLAPLPSAGDLFMK
;
A
#
# COMPACT_ATOMS: atom_id res chain seq x y z
N MET A 1 -8.42 -51.20 57.34
CA MET A 1 -7.07 -51.77 57.41
C MET A 1 -6.47 -51.90 56.00
N ILE A 2 -6.40 -53.13 55.45
CA ILE A 2 -5.85 -53.30 54.10
C ILE A 2 -6.73 -52.55 53.06
N ILE A 3 -8.04 -52.66 53.22
CA ILE A 3 -9.00 -51.99 52.30
C ILE A 3 -8.83 -50.44 52.34
N ASP A 4 -8.66 -49.88 53.53
CA ASP A 4 -8.45 -48.42 53.66
C ASP A 4 -7.13 -48.01 53.06
N PHE A 5 -6.08 -48.81 53.19
CA PHE A 5 -4.80 -48.60 52.60
C PHE A 5 -4.87 -48.58 51.05
N PHE A 6 -5.53 -49.57 50.48
CA PHE A 6 -5.75 -49.63 49.03
C PHE A 6 -6.60 -48.49 48.53
N PHE A 7 -7.61 -48.10 49.31
CA PHE A 7 -8.45 -46.96 48.95
C PHE A 7 -7.64 -45.64 48.93
N GLN A 8 -6.78 -45.44 49.92
CA GLN A 8 -5.89 -44.30 49.95
C GLN A 8 -4.90 -44.29 48.78
N LEU A 9 -4.31 -45.46 48.45
CA LEU A 9 -3.43 -45.59 47.27
C LEU A 9 -4.16 -45.28 46.00
N PHE A 10 -5.39 -45.72 45.86
CA PHE A 10 -6.21 -45.44 44.70
C PHE A 10 -6.49 -43.94 44.55
N GLN A 11 -6.82 -43.26 45.65
CA GLN A 11 -7.03 -41.82 45.66
C GLN A 11 -5.75 -41.05 45.28
N ILE A 12 -4.62 -41.46 45.81
CA ILE A 12 -3.32 -40.87 45.50
C ILE A 12 -3.00 -41.04 44.01
N LYS A 13 -3.25 -42.22 43.48
CA LYS A 13 -3.03 -42.49 42.06
C LYS A 13 -3.93 -41.66 41.18
N GLU A 14 -5.22 -41.54 41.51
CA GLU A 14 -6.14 -40.67 40.80
C GLU A 14 -5.69 -39.20 40.82
N ALA A 15 -5.30 -38.73 42.00
CA ALA A 15 -4.80 -37.37 42.16
C ALA A 15 -3.53 -37.12 41.32
N THR A 16 -2.62 -38.09 41.32
CA THR A 16 -1.38 -38.03 40.55
C THR A 16 -1.67 -38.02 39.06
N ASP A 17 -2.55 -38.86 38.57
CA ASP A 17 -2.96 -38.93 37.18
C ASP A 17 -3.61 -37.59 36.74
N LEU A 18 -4.45 -37.04 37.59
CA LEU A 18 -5.10 -35.75 37.32
C LEU A 18 -4.09 -34.60 37.26
N ILE A 19 -3.13 -34.57 38.17
CA ILE A 19 -2.06 -33.56 38.18
C ILE A 19 -1.20 -33.71 36.93
N ASN A 20 -0.83 -34.92 36.54
CA ASN A 20 -0.06 -35.17 35.34
C ASN A 20 -0.81 -34.72 34.09
N GLU A 21 -2.09 -35.02 33.98
CA GLU A 21 -2.93 -34.55 32.88
C GLU A 21 -2.97 -33.03 32.84
N TYR A 22 -3.16 -32.41 33.98
CA TYR A 22 -3.19 -30.93 34.09
C TYR A 22 -1.85 -30.33 33.70
N ASN A 23 -0.74 -30.91 34.12
CA ASN A 23 0.59 -30.45 33.72
C ASN A 23 0.82 -30.55 32.22
N GLU A 24 0.36 -31.65 31.59
CA GLU A 24 0.44 -31.80 30.14
C GLU A 24 -0.33 -30.70 29.42
N ARG A 25 -1.54 -30.40 29.90
CA ARG A 25 -2.34 -29.26 29.35
C ARG A 25 -1.63 -27.95 29.50
N LEU A 26 -1.02 -27.68 30.66
CA LEU A 26 -0.28 -26.46 30.89
C LEU A 26 0.93 -26.34 29.97
N GLN A 27 1.65 -27.42 29.74
CA GLN A 27 2.78 -27.46 28.84
C GLN A 27 2.34 -27.18 27.39
N GLN A 28 1.24 -27.80 26.98
CA GLN A 28 0.69 -27.59 25.65
C GLN A 28 0.23 -26.15 25.49
N GLU A 29 -0.46 -25.60 26.47
CA GLU A 29 -0.89 -24.22 26.48
C GLU A 29 0.29 -23.24 26.40
N LEU A 30 1.36 -23.54 27.11
CA LEU A 30 2.58 -22.73 27.06
C LEU A 30 3.20 -22.74 25.66
N LYS A 31 3.25 -23.91 25.01
CA LYS A 31 3.72 -24.04 23.64
C LYS A 31 2.85 -23.22 22.68
N ASP A 32 1.54 -23.32 22.83
CA ASP A 32 0.58 -22.60 22.01
C ASP A 32 0.73 -21.09 22.17
N ARG A 33 0.89 -20.63 23.41
CA ARG A 33 1.13 -19.19 23.69
C ARG A 33 2.42 -18.70 23.07
N LYS A 34 3.49 -19.47 23.15
CA LYS A 34 4.77 -19.11 22.51
C LYS A 34 4.64 -19.04 21.00
N LYS A 35 3.93 -19.99 20.41
CA LYS A 35 3.66 -20.02 18.97
C LYS A 35 2.86 -18.81 18.53
N VAL A 36 1.76 -18.52 19.23
CA VAL A 36 0.93 -17.34 18.95
C VAL A 36 1.74 -16.06 19.13
N GLY A 37 2.56 -15.97 20.18
CA GLY A 37 3.44 -14.83 20.40
C GLY A 37 4.38 -14.58 19.23
N LYS A 38 5.02 -15.61 18.70
CA LYS A 38 5.87 -15.52 17.51
C LYS A 38 5.07 -15.09 16.28
N MET A 39 3.88 -15.63 16.11
CA MET A 39 3.00 -15.25 14.99
C MET A 39 2.62 -13.78 15.06
N ILE A 40 2.30 -13.27 16.24
CA ILE A 40 1.97 -11.86 16.46
C ILE A 40 3.17 -10.97 16.15
N VAL A 41 4.35 -11.32 16.67
CA VAL A 41 5.58 -10.55 16.40
C VAL A 41 5.87 -10.50 14.90
N ASN A 42 5.79 -11.63 14.21
CA ASN A 42 6.01 -11.69 12.76
C ASN A 42 4.96 -10.91 11.99
N PHE A 43 3.71 -10.97 12.41
CA PHE A 43 2.62 -10.20 11.81
C PHE A 43 2.85 -8.70 11.98
N LEU A 44 3.21 -8.25 13.18
CA LEU A 44 3.50 -6.85 13.45
C LEU A 44 4.69 -6.35 12.62
N ALA A 45 5.75 -7.14 12.52
CA ALA A 45 6.91 -6.80 11.71
C ALA A 45 6.51 -6.65 10.23
N SER A 46 5.71 -7.57 9.72
CA SER A 46 5.21 -7.53 8.35
C SER A 46 4.31 -6.30 8.10
N GLN A 47 3.42 -6.00 9.03
CA GLN A 47 2.53 -4.83 8.94
C GLN A 47 3.32 -3.53 9.01
N THR A 48 4.33 -3.46 9.86
CA THR A 48 5.21 -2.29 9.95
C THR A 48 5.96 -2.07 8.65
N ASP A 49 6.47 -3.14 8.03
CA ASP A 49 7.15 -3.06 6.73
C ASP A 49 6.20 -2.58 5.63
N LEU A 50 4.99 -3.11 5.58
CA LEU A 50 3.96 -2.67 4.63
C LEU A 50 3.60 -1.20 4.83
N LEU A 51 3.48 -0.76 6.08
CA LEU A 51 3.18 0.63 6.40
C LEU A 51 4.31 1.56 5.94
N THR A 52 5.55 1.18 6.20
CA THR A 52 6.72 1.95 5.75
C THR A 52 6.74 2.09 4.24
N LYS A 53 6.49 1.00 3.52
CA LYS A 53 6.41 1.02 2.05
C LYS A 53 5.27 1.89 1.55
N ALA A 54 4.12 1.84 2.21
CA ALA A 54 2.97 2.67 1.86
C ALA A 54 3.27 4.15 2.08
N GLU A 55 3.95 4.49 3.16
CA GLU A 55 4.37 5.86 3.46
C GLU A 55 5.37 6.38 2.42
N GLU A 56 6.36 5.57 2.05
CA GLU A 56 7.33 5.90 1.00
C GLU A 56 6.63 6.12 -0.34
N ASN A 57 5.70 5.26 -0.69
CA ASN A 57 4.92 5.40 -1.92
C ASN A 57 4.05 6.65 -1.89
N LEU A 58 3.46 6.97 -0.75
CA LEU A 58 2.65 8.18 -0.59
C LEU A 58 3.50 9.43 -0.82
N GLU A 59 4.68 9.48 -0.24
CA GLU A 59 5.62 10.59 -0.42
C GLU A 59 6.03 10.73 -1.89
N LEU A 60 6.36 9.62 -2.53
CA LEU A 60 6.70 9.60 -3.95
C LEU A 60 5.56 10.14 -4.82
N HIS A 61 4.34 9.71 -4.54
CA HIS A 61 3.16 10.17 -5.28
C HIS A 61 2.85 11.65 -5.01
N ARG A 62 3.07 12.14 -3.80
CA ARG A 62 2.94 13.57 -3.48
C ARG A 62 3.93 14.40 -4.28
N ASP A 63 5.19 13.97 -4.35
CA ASP A 63 6.21 14.66 -5.13
C ASP A 63 5.85 14.69 -6.61
N LYS A 64 5.37 13.58 -7.15
CA LYS A 64 4.90 13.50 -8.53
C LYS A 64 3.71 14.43 -8.77
N LEU A 65 2.77 14.46 -7.85
CA LEU A 65 1.60 15.32 -7.93
C LEU A 65 1.99 16.78 -7.92
N ASP A 66 2.92 17.16 -7.04
CA ASP A 66 3.43 18.54 -6.98
C ASP A 66 4.10 18.94 -8.27
N LYS A 67 4.88 18.06 -8.88
CA LYS A 67 5.51 18.30 -10.18
C LYS A 67 4.48 18.45 -11.29
N VAL A 68 3.48 17.58 -11.32
CA VAL A 68 2.40 17.65 -12.31
C VAL A 68 1.60 18.94 -12.15
N ASN A 69 1.30 19.33 -10.92
CA ASN A 69 0.60 20.59 -10.64
C ASN A 69 1.43 21.81 -11.07
N ALA A 70 2.74 21.79 -10.81
CA ALA A 70 3.64 22.86 -11.24
C ALA A 70 3.68 22.97 -12.76
N ILE A 71 3.77 21.85 -13.47
CA ILE A 71 3.75 21.82 -14.94
C ILE A 71 2.40 22.31 -15.46
N ARG A 72 1.31 21.88 -14.85
CA ARG A 72 -0.04 22.34 -15.23
C ARG A 72 -0.19 23.84 -15.06
N ASP A 73 0.27 24.38 -13.94
CA ASP A 73 0.19 25.82 -13.68
C ASP A 73 1.06 26.61 -14.66
N ASP A 74 2.23 26.09 -14.99
CA ASP A 74 3.14 26.67 -15.97
C ASP A 74 2.50 26.67 -17.38
N LEU A 75 1.89 25.58 -17.78
CA LEU A 75 1.15 25.46 -19.04
C LEU A 75 -0.03 26.45 -19.08
N LYS A 76 -0.78 26.56 -17.98
CA LYS A 76 -1.86 27.54 -17.87
C LYS A 76 -1.35 28.94 -18.06
N SER A 77 -0.26 29.30 -17.42
CA SER A 77 0.36 30.61 -17.55
C SER A 77 0.79 30.88 -19.01
N HIS A 78 1.38 29.89 -19.66
CA HIS A 78 1.76 30.00 -21.07
C HIS A 78 0.56 30.20 -21.98
N ILE A 79 -0.51 29.40 -21.75
CA ILE A 79 -1.74 29.53 -22.55
C ILE A 79 -2.36 30.91 -22.35
N GLN A 80 -2.38 31.41 -21.12
CA GLN A 80 -2.93 32.74 -20.81
C GLN A 80 -2.08 33.87 -21.37
N SER A 81 -0.76 33.67 -21.48
CA SER A 81 0.15 34.67 -22.04
C SER A 81 0.24 34.62 -23.55
N LEU A 82 -0.30 33.60 -24.21
CA LEU A 82 -0.36 33.54 -25.65
C LEU A 82 -1.27 34.65 -26.19
N PRO A 83 -0.88 35.30 -27.28
CA PRO A 83 -1.76 36.29 -27.90
C PRO A 83 -3.06 35.60 -28.34
N ASP A 84 -4.17 36.35 -28.21
CA ASP A 84 -5.44 35.90 -28.74
C ASP A 84 -5.32 35.70 -30.23
N LEU A 85 -5.59 34.51 -30.73
CA LEU A 85 -5.54 34.17 -32.13
C LEU A 85 -6.47 35.06 -32.98
N ARG A 86 -7.56 35.57 -32.39
CA ARG A 86 -8.47 36.48 -33.02
C ARG A 86 -7.89 37.87 -33.20
N GLN A 87 -6.91 38.25 -32.37
CA GLN A 87 -6.23 39.54 -32.41
C GLN A 87 -4.95 39.50 -33.22
N LEU A 88 -4.50 38.31 -33.63
CA LEU A 88 -3.33 38.19 -34.47
C LEU A 88 -3.62 38.79 -35.84
N PRO A 89 -2.63 39.51 -36.44
CA PRO A 89 -2.83 40.00 -37.81
C PRO A 89 -3.08 38.82 -38.75
N ASP A 90 -4.00 39.02 -39.66
CA ASP A 90 -4.29 38.02 -40.68
C ASP A 90 -3.13 38.00 -41.68
N VAL A 91 -2.24 37.05 -41.47
CA VAL A 91 -1.06 36.87 -42.30
C VAL A 91 -1.43 36.46 -43.70
N THR A 92 -2.53 35.71 -43.85
CA THR A 92 -3.00 35.24 -45.13
C THR A 92 -3.61 36.37 -45.96
N GLY A 93 -4.25 37.37 -45.31
CA GLY A 93 -4.76 38.57 -45.98
C GLY A 93 -3.69 39.53 -46.40
N GLY A 94 -2.52 39.52 -45.73
CA GLY A 94 -1.38 40.35 -46.07
C GLY A 94 -0.43 39.78 -47.10
N LEU A 95 -0.58 38.53 -47.44
CA LEU A 95 0.22 37.84 -48.45
C LEU A 95 -0.50 37.84 -49.80
N ALA A 96 0.27 37.94 -50.86
CA ALA A 96 -0.29 37.73 -52.18
C ALA A 96 -0.88 36.32 -52.25
N PRO A 97 -2.08 36.14 -52.81
CA PRO A 97 -2.64 34.81 -52.92
C PRO A 97 -1.73 33.90 -53.73
N LEU A 98 -1.59 32.68 -53.22
CA LEU A 98 -0.80 31.70 -53.94
C LEU A 98 -1.45 31.38 -55.27
N PRO A 99 -0.65 31.32 -56.36
CA PRO A 99 -1.20 30.97 -57.64
C PRO A 99 -1.81 29.56 -57.60
N SER A 100 -2.96 29.38 -58.21
CA SER A 100 -3.56 28.05 -58.34
C SER A 100 -2.71 27.21 -59.29
N ALA A 101 -2.86 25.90 -59.18
CA ALA A 101 -2.13 25.00 -60.07
C ALA A 101 -2.45 25.26 -61.53
N GLY A 102 -3.66 25.71 -61.82
CA GLY A 102 -4.07 26.12 -63.16
C GLY A 102 -3.26 27.35 -63.64
N ASP A 103 -3.04 28.33 -62.78
CA ASP A 103 -2.27 29.54 -63.10
C ASP A 103 -0.80 29.24 -63.39
N LEU A 104 -0.24 28.23 -62.74
CA LEU A 104 1.12 27.79 -62.99
C LEU A 104 1.33 27.15 -64.36
N PHE A 105 0.29 26.58 -64.93
CA PHE A 105 0.35 25.93 -66.20
C PHE A 105 -0.21 26.77 -67.36
N MET A 106 -0.83 27.87 -67.03
CA MET A 106 -1.35 28.80 -68.03
C MET A 106 -0.34 29.95 -68.29
N LYS A 107 0.55 29.71 -69.14
CA LYS A 107 1.47 30.79 -69.53
C LYS A 107 1.10 31.33 -70.88
#